data_7e674da21827a4456b6e6cca5b1bfa1d
#
_entry.id   7e674da21827a4456b6e6cca5b1bfa1d
#
_cell.length_a   1.000
_cell.length_b   1.000
_cell.length_c   1.000
_cell.angle_alpha   90.00
_cell.angle_beta   90.00
_cell.angle_gamma   90.00
#
_symmetry.space_group_name_H-M   'P 1'
#
loop_
_entity.id
_entity.type
_entity.pdbx_description
1 polymer ?
#
loop_
_entity_poly.entity_id
_entity_poly.type
_entity_poly.pdbx_seq_one_letter_code
_entity_poly.pdbx_strand_id
1 'polypeptide(L)'
;MDVMARFRTVAAAGLALAATSAPVALAQGSLFTAVPVELSNFVLVSAPIGQGERSQLNIYEQRTTKRPCFAVAAGSPAMVDPLLSTFDFSGVCNRYIDGNGYSLRIGGDDRCSPR
;
A
#
# COMPACT_ATOMS: atom_id res chain seq x y z
N MET A 1 -51.03 -21.74 68.20
CA MET A 1 -51.18 -22.19 66.82
C MET A 1 -50.04 -21.61 66.04
N ASP A 2 -49.04 -22.44 65.80
CA ASP A 2 -47.81 -21.99 65.20
C ASP A 2 -47.87 -22.08 63.67
N VAL A 3 -47.81 -20.97 63.04
CA VAL A 3 -47.61 -20.92 61.60
C VAL A 3 -46.14 -20.74 61.33
N MET A 4 -45.47 -21.85 61.16
CA MET A 4 -44.11 -21.85 60.68
C MET A 4 -44.05 -21.42 59.20
N ALA A 5 -43.71 -20.17 58.92
CA ALA A 5 -43.39 -19.75 57.61
C ALA A 5 -41.98 -20.28 57.21
N ARG A 6 -41.95 -21.27 56.37
CA ARG A 6 -40.71 -21.76 55.79
C ARG A 6 -40.28 -20.82 54.65
N PHE A 7 -39.32 -19.98 54.94
CA PHE A 7 -38.65 -19.26 53.88
C PHE A 7 -37.73 -20.20 53.09
N ARG A 8 -38.12 -20.51 51.88
CA ARG A 8 -37.24 -21.16 50.95
C ARG A 8 -36.34 -20.10 50.36
N THR A 9 -35.13 -20.09 50.75
CA THR A 9 -34.07 -19.34 50.06
C THR A 9 -33.79 -20.02 48.74
N VAL A 10 -34.21 -19.39 47.66
CA VAL A 10 -33.81 -19.78 46.32
C VAL A 10 -32.42 -19.19 46.09
N ALA A 11 -31.40 -20.02 46.16
CA ALA A 11 -30.08 -19.65 45.72
C ALA A 11 -30.09 -19.54 44.19
N ALA A 12 -30.14 -18.33 43.69
CA ALA A 12 -29.89 -18.08 42.27
C ALA A 12 -28.40 -18.30 41.99
N ALA A 13 -28.10 -19.45 41.39
CA ALA A 13 -26.74 -19.67 40.84
C ALA A 13 -26.60 -18.76 39.63
N GLY A 14 -25.92 -17.64 39.83
CA GLY A 14 -25.49 -16.77 38.73
C GLY A 14 -24.47 -17.51 37.90
N LEU A 15 -24.84 -17.90 36.68
CA LEU A 15 -23.85 -18.29 35.67
C LEU A 15 -23.09 -17.03 35.30
N ALA A 16 -21.90 -16.91 35.84
CA ALA A 16 -20.94 -15.95 35.31
C ALA A 16 -20.46 -16.46 33.96
N LEU A 17 -21.03 -15.95 32.89
CA LEU A 17 -20.45 -16.08 31.56
C LEU A 17 -19.14 -15.30 31.60
N ALA A 18 -18.05 -16.03 31.80
CA ALA A 18 -16.72 -15.49 31.52
C ALA A 18 -16.64 -15.27 30.02
N ALA A 19 -16.94 -14.07 29.60
CA ALA A 19 -16.61 -13.65 28.24
C ALA A 19 -15.07 -13.68 28.14
N THR A 20 -14.54 -14.77 27.64
CA THR A 20 -13.15 -14.82 27.19
C THR A 20 -13.07 -13.93 25.97
N SER A 21 -12.76 -12.66 26.18
CA SER A 21 -12.30 -11.80 25.12
C SER A 21 -11.01 -12.40 24.61
N ALA A 22 -11.08 -13.15 23.51
CA ALA A 22 -9.88 -13.54 22.79
C ALA A 22 -9.14 -12.23 22.46
N PRO A 23 -7.83 -12.12 22.72
CA PRO A 23 -7.08 -10.98 22.28
C PRO A 23 -7.20 -10.93 20.75
N VAL A 24 -7.82 -9.88 20.25
CA VAL A 24 -7.77 -9.60 18.83
C VAL A 24 -6.29 -9.40 18.55
N ALA A 25 -5.68 -10.39 17.89
CA ALA A 25 -4.33 -10.22 17.38
C ALA A 25 -4.42 -9.09 16.38
N LEU A 26 -4.03 -7.90 16.80
CA LEU A 26 -3.77 -6.80 15.90
C LEU A 26 -2.69 -7.31 14.96
N ALA A 27 -3.08 -7.60 13.73
CA ALA A 27 -2.11 -7.86 12.68
C ALA A 27 -1.10 -6.72 12.77
N GLN A 28 0.17 -7.06 13.00
CA GLN A 28 1.22 -6.06 13.02
C GLN A 28 1.13 -5.34 11.68
N GLY A 29 0.60 -4.10 11.69
CA GLY A 29 0.49 -3.29 10.51
C GLY A 29 1.86 -3.22 9.86
N SER A 30 1.94 -3.44 8.55
CA SER A 30 3.16 -3.17 7.82
C SER A 30 3.57 -1.73 8.13
N LEU A 31 4.89 -1.47 8.19
CA LEU A 31 5.44 -0.12 8.37
C LEU A 31 4.99 0.85 7.27
N PHE A 32 4.34 0.33 6.24
CA PHE A 32 3.89 1.05 5.06
C PHE A 32 2.37 0.98 4.95
N THR A 33 1.75 2.12 4.72
CA THR A 33 0.33 2.23 4.43
C THR A 33 0.14 2.32 2.92
N ALA A 34 -0.75 1.49 2.38
CA ALA A 34 -1.15 1.61 0.98
C ALA A 34 -2.07 2.82 0.82
N VAL A 35 -1.72 3.71 -0.07
CA VAL A 35 -2.50 4.89 -0.40
C VAL A 35 -2.89 4.82 -1.87
N PRO A 36 -4.19 4.97 -2.22
CA PRO A 36 -4.61 5.08 -3.61
C PRO A 36 -3.96 6.29 -4.28
N VAL A 37 -3.57 6.14 -5.53
CA VAL A 37 -3.00 7.21 -6.33
C VAL A 37 -3.83 7.42 -7.60
N GLU A 38 -3.80 8.64 -8.13
CA GLU A 38 -4.38 8.95 -9.44
C GLU A 38 -3.41 8.48 -10.52
N LEU A 39 -3.76 7.39 -11.20
CA LEU A 39 -2.88 6.73 -12.19
C LEU A 39 -2.52 7.63 -13.37
N SER A 40 -3.39 8.55 -13.74
CA SER A 40 -3.14 9.50 -14.84
C SER A 40 -1.95 10.44 -14.59
N ASN A 41 -1.55 10.59 -13.33
CA ASN A 41 -0.40 11.41 -12.95
C ASN A 41 0.92 10.66 -13.05
N PHE A 42 0.91 9.38 -13.37
CA PHE A 42 2.10 8.55 -13.42
C PHE A 42 2.38 8.04 -14.83
N VAL A 43 3.65 7.90 -15.14
CA VAL A 43 4.11 7.18 -16.31
C VAL A 43 5.19 6.18 -15.92
N LEU A 44 5.06 4.97 -16.43
CA LEU A 44 6.03 3.89 -16.24
C LEU A 44 6.87 3.78 -17.51
N VAL A 45 8.16 3.83 -17.35
CA VAL A 45 9.09 3.90 -18.48
C VAL A 45 10.12 2.78 -18.36
N SER A 46 10.29 2.04 -19.43
CA SER A 46 11.41 1.12 -19.60
C SER A 46 12.61 1.91 -20.13
N ALA A 47 13.58 2.17 -19.28
CA ALA A 47 14.79 2.90 -19.65
C ALA A 47 15.91 1.90 -19.96
N PRO A 48 16.49 1.92 -21.16
CA PRO A 48 17.58 1.02 -21.51
C PRO A 48 18.83 1.30 -20.65
N ILE A 49 19.51 0.23 -20.26
CA ILE A 49 20.76 0.27 -19.52
C ILE A 49 21.89 -0.23 -20.42
N GLY A 50 23.04 0.45 -20.38
CA GLY A 50 24.19 0.10 -21.18
C GLY A 50 23.88 0.24 -22.65
N GLN A 51 24.04 -0.83 -23.42
CA GLN A 51 23.76 -0.87 -24.87
C GLN A 51 22.34 -1.35 -25.21
N GLY A 52 21.45 -1.42 -24.21
CA GLY A 52 20.05 -1.77 -24.39
C GLY A 52 19.71 -3.25 -24.16
N GLU A 53 20.65 -4.05 -23.69
CA GLU A 53 20.39 -5.47 -23.39
C GLU A 53 19.52 -5.66 -22.15
N ARG A 54 19.51 -4.69 -21.27
CA ARG A 54 18.69 -4.65 -20.05
C ARG A 54 17.96 -3.32 -19.97
N SER A 55 16.88 -3.33 -19.21
CA SER A 55 16.08 -2.13 -18.96
C SER A 55 15.83 -1.98 -17.48
N GLN A 56 15.75 -0.73 -17.07
CA GLN A 56 15.36 -0.33 -15.72
C GLN A 56 13.95 0.27 -15.78
N LEU A 57 13.14 -0.05 -14.79
CA LEU A 57 11.85 0.61 -14.62
C LEU A 57 12.06 1.97 -13.96
N ASN A 58 11.64 3.01 -14.63
CA ASN A 58 11.54 4.34 -14.08
C ASN A 58 10.07 4.73 -13.97
N ILE A 59 9.71 5.37 -12.87
CA ILE A 59 8.35 5.87 -12.65
C ILE A 59 8.44 7.37 -12.44
N TYR A 60 7.70 8.14 -13.24
CA TYR A 60 7.61 9.59 -13.10
C TYR A 60 6.22 9.99 -12.66
N GLU A 61 6.13 10.95 -11.78
CA GLU A 61 4.88 11.47 -11.25
C GLU A 61 4.75 12.97 -11.50
N GLN A 62 3.62 13.37 -12.03
CA GLN A 62 3.19 14.76 -12.14
C GLN A 62 2.38 15.11 -10.88
N ARG A 63 2.98 15.79 -9.93
CA ARG A 63 2.31 16.13 -8.67
C ARG A 63 1.44 17.36 -8.77
N THR A 64 1.88 18.34 -9.52
CA THR A 64 1.15 19.58 -9.77
C THR A 64 1.20 19.91 -11.26
N THR A 65 0.36 20.82 -11.70
CA THR A 65 0.29 21.25 -13.11
C THR A 65 1.15 22.47 -13.44
N LYS A 66 2.06 22.86 -12.56
CA LYS A 66 2.87 24.06 -12.73
C LYS A 66 3.80 24.00 -13.93
N ARG A 67 4.33 22.82 -14.24
CA ARG A 67 5.13 22.56 -15.43
C ARG A 67 5.03 21.06 -15.77
N PRO A 68 5.23 20.68 -17.04
CA PRO A 68 5.21 19.27 -17.41
C PRO A 68 6.45 18.55 -16.84
N CYS A 69 6.23 17.33 -16.33
CA CYS A 69 7.30 16.46 -15.81
C CYS A 69 7.80 15.48 -16.85
N PHE A 70 6.99 15.18 -17.84
CA PHE A 70 7.32 14.27 -18.95
C PHE A 70 6.46 14.61 -20.16
N ALA A 71 6.96 14.24 -21.32
CA ALA A 71 6.22 14.30 -22.57
C ALA A 71 6.11 12.89 -23.16
N VAL A 72 4.95 12.55 -23.67
CA VAL A 72 4.68 11.23 -24.28
C VAL A 72 4.41 11.43 -25.76
N ALA A 73 5.30 10.90 -26.61
CA ALA A 73 5.10 10.87 -28.05
C ALA A 73 4.22 9.68 -28.45
N ALA A 74 3.41 9.88 -29.48
CA ALA A 74 2.60 8.80 -30.03
C ALA A 74 3.50 7.69 -30.60
N GLY A 75 3.07 6.44 -30.44
CA GLY A 75 3.82 5.28 -30.94
C GLY A 75 3.45 4.01 -30.17
N SER A 76 3.94 2.89 -30.67
CA SER A 76 3.78 1.59 -30.03
C SER A 76 5.12 0.84 -30.05
N PRO A 77 5.88 0.85 -28.96
CA PRO A 77 5.62 1.54 -27.68
C PRO A 77 5.70 3.07 -27.78
N ALA A 78 4.95 3.77 -26.94
CA ALA A 78 5.05 5.21 -26.84
C ALA A 78 6.43 5.61 -26.26
N MET A 79 7.03 6.64 -26.82
CA MET A 79 8.29 7.19 -26.30
C MET A 79 8.01 8.26 -25.27
N VAL A 80 8.71 8.17 -24.15
CA VAL A 80 8.59 9.14 -23.03
C VAL A 80 9.87 9.93 -22.93
N ASP A 81 9.73 11.24 -22.97
CA ASP A 81 10.82 12.18 -22.71
C ASP A 81 10.67 12.74 -21.30
N PRO A 82 11.58 12.39 -20.37
CA PRO A 82 11.57 12.97 -19.04
C PRO A 82 12.05 14.41 -19.10
N LEU A 83 11.25 15.33 -18.59
CA LEU A 83 11.54 16.75 -18.57
C LEU A 83 12.21 17.21 -17.24
N LEU A 84 12.61 16.24 -16.42
CA LEU A 84 13.40 16.43 -15.22
C LEU A 84 14.66 15.57 -15.32
N SER A 85 15.82 16.19 -15.32
CA SER A 85 17.11 15.49 -15.45
C SER A 85 17.67 14.99 -14.13
N THR A 86 17.28 15.60 -13.04
CA THR A 86 17.76 15.33 -11.69
C THR A 86 16.61 15.35 -10.70
N PHE A 87 16.95 15.14 -9.43
CA PHE A 87 15.97 15.22 -8.36
C PHE A 87 15.32 16.61 -8.33
N ASP A 88 13.99 16.64 -8.32
CA ASP A 88 13.22 17.88 -8.28
C ASP A 88 12.75 18.19 -6.85
N PHE A 89 13.34 19.21 -6.26
CA PHE A 89 12.98 19.69 -4.92
C PHE A 89 11.77 20.63 -4.90
N SER A 90 11.22 21.00 -6.07
CA SER A 90 10.10 21.94 -6.15
C SER A 90 8.76 21.34 -5.70
N GLY A 91 8.67 20.03 -5.63
CA GLY A 91 7.42 19.31 -5.35
C GLY A 91 6.46 19.23 -6.54
N VAL A 92 6.89 19.63 -7.73
CA VAL A 92 6.10 19.53 -8.97
C VAL A 92 6.16 18.15 -9.58
N CYS A 93 7.34 17.54 -9.58
CA CYS A 93 7.59 16.23 -10.16
C CYS A 93 8.23 15.30 -9.13
N ASN A 94 7.87 14.02 -9.18
CA ASN A 94 8.60 12.97 -8.50
C ASN A 94 9.17 11.98 -9.52
N ARG A 95 10.27 11.38 -9.13
CA ARG A 95 10.97 10.38 -9.90
C ARG A 95 11.32 9.21 -8.99
N TYR A 96 10.86 8.03 -9.36
CA TYR A 96 11.16 6.80 -8.64
C TYR A 96 12.01 5.91 -9.53
N ILE A 97 13.25 5.74 -9.13
CA ILE A 97 14.23 4.90 -9.82
C ILE A 97 14.96 4.12 -8.73
N ASP A 98 14.83 2.82 -8.78
CA ASP A 98 15.50 1.93 -7.84
C ASP A 98 16.36 0.92 -8.58
N GLY A 99 17.69 1.01 -8.39
CA GLY A 99 18.64 0.07 -8.94
C GLY A 99 18.53 -1.34 -8.37
N ASN A 100 17.89 -1.50 -7.21
CA ASN A 100 17.63 -2.80 -6.58
C ASN A 100 16.32 -3.45 -7.05
N GLY A 101 15.54 -2.73 -7.85
CA GLY A 101 14.28 -3.20 -8.39
C GLY A 101 13.08 -2.83 -7.53
N TYR A 102 11.93 -3.33 -7.94
CA TYR A 102 10.63 -3.06 -7.33
C TYR A 102 9.98 -4.38 -6.91
N SER A 103 9.19 -4.35 -5.86
CA SER A 103 8.30 -5.44 -5.52
C SER A 103 6.89 -5.15 -6.05
N LEU A 104 6.25 -6.17 -6.60
CA LEU A 104 4.87 -6.11 -7.04
C LEU A 104 4.00 -6.93 -6.09
N ARG A 105 2.99 -6.30 -5.52
CA ARG A 105 2.00 -6.95 -4.69
C ARG A 105 0.62 -6.83 -5.30
N ILE A 106 -0.07 -7.94 -5.38
CA ILE A 106 -1.44 -8.01 -5.87
C ILE A 106 -2.28 -8.73 -4.82
N GLY A 107 -3.31 -8.04 -4.30
CA GLY A 107 -4.18 -8.60 -3.27
C GLY A 107 -3.45 -8.94 -1.97
N GLY A 108 -2.34 -8.26 -1.67
CA GLY A 108 -1.50 -8.53 -0.49
C GLY A 108 -0.41 -9.58 -0.71
N ASP A 109 -0.45 -10.29 -1.84
CA ASP A 109 0.57 -11.29 -2.18
C ASP A 109 1.74 -10.67 -2.94
N ASP A 110 2.94 -11.01 -2.53
CA ASP A 110 4.17 -10.64 -3.23
C ASP A 110 4.33 -11.51 -4.49
N ARG A 111 4.40 -10.86 -5.64
CA ARG A 111 4.54 -11.52 -6.96
C ARG A 111 5.99 -11.57 -7.45
N CYS A 112 6.90 -10.97 -6.73
CA CYS A 112 8.31 -11.13 -7.02
C CYS A 112 8.82 -12.42 -6.37
N SER A 113 8.71 -13.54 -7.09
CA SER A 113 9.42 -14.76 -6.68
C SER A 113 10.91 -14.54 -6.86
N PRO A 114 11.73 -14.77 -5.82
CA PRO A 114 13.17 -14.88 -6.02
C PRO A 114 13.44 -16.10 -6.93
N ARG A 115 14.17 -15.88 -7.99
CA ARG A 115 14.73 -16.97 -8.81
C ARG A 115 16.03 -17.45 -8.21
#